data_ec41bbcb60eae8f203a53a6fece84784
#
_entry.id   ec41bbcb60eae8f203a53a6fece84784
#
_cell.length_a   1.000
_cell.length_b   1.000
_cell.length_c   1.000
_cell.angle_alpha   90.00
_cell.angle_beta   90.00
_cell.angle_gamma   90.00
#
_symmetry.space_group_name_H-M   'P 1'
#
loop_
_entity.id
_entity.type
_entity.pdbx_description
1 polymer ?
#
loop_
_entity_poly.entity_id
_entity_poly.type
_entity_poly.pdbx_seq_one_letter_code
_entity_poly.pdbx_strand_id
1 'polypeptide(L)'
;IIMQPIIDLDLKNFQLQDIKITSPFMAKAIMALFSALIVCFPYIIFEIYSFIYPAISKISKIYLVFIFIFSVSFFFVGCIFGYSFLLPISISFFVRLIDDSVIFAPERLNYIFYSFWLILVCGLIYQLPIISLILTKLKILNYEFLKQMRSYAIVIFLVLGAILSPPDPLSQLLLAIPLYVLYELGIFISYIFREK
;
A
#
# COMPACT_ATOMS: atom_id res chain seq x y z
N ILE A 1 17.52 -6.61 -3.95
CA ILE A 1 16.60 -5.89 -3.05
C ILE A 1 15.33 -6.72 -2.82
N ILE A 2 14.53 -7.09 -3.85
CA ILE A 2 13.24 -7.81 -3.67
C ILE A 2 13.41 -9.22 -3.10
N MET A 3 14.55 -9.85 -3.29
CA MET A 3 14.86 -11.17 -2.71
C MET A 3 15.43 -11.11 -1.29
N GLN A 4 15.77 -9.94 -0.79
CA GLN A 4 16.39 -9.76 0.52
C GLN A 4 15.52 -10.31 1.67
N PRO A 5 14.18 -10.08 1.70
CA PRO A 5 13.33 -10.63 2.74
C PRO A 5 13.33 -12.17 2.84
N ILE A 6 13.61 -12.85 1.74
CA ILE A 6 13.73 -14.31 1.71
C ILE A 6 15.09 -14.77 2.25
N ILE A 7 16.14 -14.05 1.89
CA ILE A 7 17.51 -14.35 2.33
C ILE A 7 17.63 -14.16 3.85
N ASP A 8 17.00 -13.09 4.37
CA ASP A 8 17.01 -12.75 5.79
C ASP A 8 16.23 -13.75 6.67
N LEU A 9 15.30 -14.51 6.08
CA LEU A 9 14.54 -15.55 6.78
C LEU A 9 15.30 -16.88 6.95
N ASP A 10 16.53 -17.00 6.42
CA ASP A 10 17.43 -18.18 6.50
C ASP A 10 16.71 -19.51 6.19
N LEU A 11 15.86 -19.50 5.17
CA LEU A 11 15.05 -20.65 4.78
C LEU A 11 15.91 -21.68 4.04
N LYS A 12 16.36 -22.70 4.77
CA LYS A 12 17.28 -23.76 4.30
C LYS A 12 16.83 -24.48 3.02
N ASN A 13 15.54 -24.44 2.67
CA ASN A 13 14.96 -25.19 1.55
C ASN A 13 14.17 -24.30 0.57
N PHE A 14 14.44 -23.00 0.52
CA PHE A 14 13.73 -22.09 -0.38
C PHE A 14 14.45 -21.99 -1.73
N GLN A 15 13.78 -22.38 -2.81
CA GLN A 15 14.29 -22.27 -4.18
C GLN A 15 13.22 -21.67 -5.09
N LEU A 16 13.56 -20.58 -5.78
CA LEU A 16 12.68 -20.04 -6.81
C LEU A 16 12.87 -20.86 -8.11
N GLN A 17 11.77 -21.34 -8.68
CA GLN A 17 11.77 -22.09 -9.92
C GLN A 17 11.14 -21.28 -11.05
N ASP A 18 11.67 -21.48 -12.27
CA ASP A 18 11.06 -20.99 -13.49
C ASP A 18 10.36 -22.16 -14.18
N ILE A 19 9.04 -22.23 -14.09
CA ILE A 19 8.24 -23.35 -14.65
C ILE A 19 8.10 -23.21 -16.17
N LYS A 20 7.95 -21.98 -16.68
CA LYS A 20 7.79 -21.70 -18.10
C LYS A 20 9.05 -21.07 -18.67
N ILE A 21 9.39 -21.41 -19.92
CA ILE A 21 10.53 -20.81 -20.64
C ILE A 21 10.43 -19.28 -20.72
N THR A 22 9.21 -18.73 -20.75
CA THR A 22 8.94 -17.30 -20.81
C THR A 22 8.99 -16.62 -19.45
N SER A 23 8.96 -17.37 -18.32
CA SER A 23 8.92 -16.81 -16.95
C SER A 23 10.04 -15.81 -16.66
N PRO A 24 11.31 -16.03 -17.04
CA PRO A 24 12.38 -15.07 -16.77
C PRO A 24 12.20 -13.74 -17.50
N PHE A 25 11.68 -13.78 -18.74
CA PHE A 25 11.40 -12.57 -19.51
C PHE A 25 10.23 -11.79 -18.90
N MET A 26 9.13 -12.48 -18.61
CA MET A 26 7.95 -11.86 -17.98
C MET A 26 8.26 -11.29 -16.61
N ALA A 27 9.07 -11.97 -15.80
CA ALA A 27 9.54 -11.48 -14.52
C ALA A 27 10.27 -10.12 -14.64
N LYS A 28 11.18 -9.99 -15.61
CA LYS A 28 11.88 -8.73 -15.89
C LYS A 28 10.94 -7.64 -16.38
N ALA A 29 9.99 -7.98 -17.26
CA ALA A 29 9.00 -7.01 -17.75
C ALA A 29 8.10 -6.48 -16.63
N ILE A 30 7.63 -7.37 -15.75
CA ILE A 30 6.83 -7.00 -14.58
C ILE A 30 7.63 -6.13 -13.62
N MET A 31 8.88 -6.49 -13.30
CA MET A 31 9.75 -5.65 -12.47
C MET A 31 9.91 -4.25 -13.04
N ALA A 32 10.16 -4.14 -14.35
CA ALA A 32 10.31 -2.85 -15.03
C ALA A 32 9.02 -2.02 -14.94
N LEU A 33 7.85 -2.65 -15.20
CA LEU A 33 6.56 -1.97 -15.17
C LEU A 33 6.22 -1.43 -13.77
N PHE A 34 6.31 -2.26 -12.73
CA PHE A 34 6.01 -1.83 -11.37
C PHE A 34 7.02 -0.81 -10.84
N SER A 35 8.32 -0.98 -11.15
CA SER A 35 9.33 0.02 -10.79
C SER A 35 9.06 1.36 -11.47
N ALA A 36 8.65 1.35 -12.74
CA ALA A 36 8.25 2.55 -13.45
C ALA A 36 7.04 3.22 -12.78
N LEU A 37 6.00 2.46 -12.41
CA LEU A 37 4.83 3.00 -11.70
C LEU A 37 5.21 3.67 -10.38
N ILE A 38 6.07 3.05 -9.58
CA ILE A 38 6.54 3.62 -8.30
C ILE A 38 7.34 4.90 -8.52
N VAL A 39 8.24 4.91 -9.51
CA VAL A 39 9.07 6.09 -9.83
C VAL A 39 8.24 7.21 -10.45
N CYS A 40 7.25 6.89 -11.29
CA CYS A 40 6.36 7.86 -11.91
C CYS A 40 5.27 8.37 -10.96
N PHE A 41 5.09 7.78 -9.78
CA PHE A 41 4.04 8.18 -8.84
C PHE A 41 4.05 9.68 -8.50
N PRO A 42 5.19 10.33 -8.19
CA PRO A 42 5.21 11.78 -7.96
C PRO A 42 4.67 12.59 -9.14
N TYR A 43 4.95 12.17 -10.37
CA TYR A 43 4.43 12.82 -11.57
C TYR A 43 2.91 12.62 -11.70
N ILE A 44 2.43 11.40 -11.47
CA ILE A 44 0.98 11.09 -11.51
C ILE A 44 0.23 11.95 -10.48
N ILE A 45 0.75 12.06 -9.27
CA ILE A 45 0.14 12.89 -8.22
C ILE A 45 0.19 14.37 -8.58
N PHE A 46 1.27 14.84 -9.20
CA PHE A 46 1.38 16.21 -9.69
C PHE A 46 0.29 16.54 -10.72
N GLU A 47 0.05 15.66 -11.69
CA GLU A 47 -1.01 15.82 -12.69
C GLU A 47 -2.41 15.83 -12.05
N ILE A 48 -2.67 14.91 -11.10
CA ILE A 48 -3.94 14.87 -10.36
C ILE A 48 -4.15 16.20 -9.61
N TYR A 49 -3.13 16.73 -8.94
CA TYR A 49 -3.25 17.99 -8.21
C TYR A 49 -3.40 19.20 -9.13
N SER A 50 -2.72 19.21 -10.26
CA SER A 50 -2.89 20.24 -11.28
C SER A 50 -4.32 20.29 -11.81
N PHE A 51 -4.94 19.13 -11.99
CA PHE A 51 -6.34 19.02 -12.40
C PHE A 51 -7.32 19.49 -11.30
N ILE A 52 -7.04 19.15 -10.02
CA ILE A 52 -7.90 19.50 -8.89
C ILE A 52 -7.74 20.99 -8.50
N TYR A 53 -6.58 21.59 -8.78
CA TYR A 53 -6.24 22.96 -8.37
C TYR A 53 -7.33 24.01 -8.69
N PRO A 54 -7.90 24.09 -9.89
CA PRO A 54 -8.94 25.09 -10.19
C PRO A 54 -10.19 24.92 -9.31
N ALA A 55 -10.52 23.72 -8.89
CA ALA A 55 -11.67 23.44 -8.02
C ALA A 55 -11.43 23.88 -6.56
N ILE A 56 -10.16 23.99 -6.15
CA ILE A 56 -9.74 24.38 -4.78
C ILE A 56 -9.06 25.76 -4.81
N SER A 57 -9.46 26.65 -5.72
CA SER A 57 -8.82 27.95 -5.96
C SER A 57 -8.73 28.91 -4.76
N LYS A 58 -9.48 28.64 -3.68
CA LYS A 58 -9.41 29.38 -2.40
C LYS A 58 -8.21 28.99 -1.52
N ILE A 59 -7.52 27.89 -1.85
CA ILE A 59 -6.37 27.44 -1.08
C ILE A 59 -5.10 28.10 -1.62
N SER A 60 -4.25 28.61 -0.71
CA SER A 60 -2.94 29.14 -1.09
C SER A 60 -2.10 28.08 -1.81
N LYS A 61 -1.35 28.50 -2.85
CA LYS A 61 -0.42 27.64 -3.60
C LYS A 61 0.57 26.91 -2.67
N ILE A 62 0.96 27.55 -1.57
CA ILE A 62 1.88 26.96 -0.59
C ILE A 62 1.27 25.69 0.05
N TYR A 63 -0.02 25.71 0.41
CA TYR A 63 -0.69 24.52 0.95
C TYR A 63 -0.74 23.36 -0.03
N LEU A 64 -0.91 23.64 -1.32
CA LEU A 64 -0.89 22.59 -2.34
C LEU A 64 0.48 21.93 -2.47
N VAL A 65 1.54 22.72 -2.39
CA VAL A 65 2.92 22.17 -2.38
C VAL A 65 3.13 21.28 -1.16
N PHE A 66 2.65 21.69 0.02
CA PHE A 66 2.71 20.84 1.21
C PHE A 66 1.92 19.55 1.05
N ILE A 67 0.69 19.60 0.55
CA ILE A 67 -0.14 18.41 0.30
C ILE A 67 0.57 17.47 -0.69
N PHE A 68 1.17 18.01 -1.75
CA PHE A 68 1.94 17.25 -2.71
C PHE A 68 3.13 16.53 -2.07
N ILE A 69 3.96 17.24 -1.31
CA ILE A 69 5.13 16.67 -0.62
C ILE A 69 4.69 15.57 0.36
N PHE A 70 3.64 15.83 1.14
CA PHE A 70 3.07 14.83 2.05
C PHE A 70 2.56 13.61 1.31
N SER A 71 1.86 13.79 0.19
CA SER A 71 1.36 12.68 -0.63
C SER A 71 2.49 11.79 -1.13
N VAL A 72 3.51 12.39 -1.72
CA VAL A 72 4.67 11.65 -2.20
C VAL A 72 5.38 10.92 -1.04
N SER A 73 5.57 11.61 0.09
CA SER A 73 6.21 11.01 1.28
C SER A 73 5.40 9.83 1.84
N PHE A 74 4.09 9.99 2.00
CA PHE A 74 3.22 8.92 2.49
C PHE A 74 3.19 7.71 1.56
N PHE A 75 3.23 7.92 0.25
CA PHE A 75 3.33 6.82 -0.71
C PHE A 75 4.59 5.99 -0.50
N PHE A 76 5.76 6.64 -0.42
CA PHE A 76 7.00 5.92 -0.20
C PHE A 76 7.07 5.25 1.18
N VAL A 77 6.53 5.89 2.22
CA VAL A 77 6.39 5.26 3.55
C VAL A 77 5.52 4.00 3.46
N GLY A 78 4.40 4.05 2.73
CA GLY A 78 3.56 2.89 2.47
C GLY A 78 4.28 1.78 1.70
N CYS A 79 5.07 2.11 0.68
CA CYS A 79 5.89 1.16 -0.06
C CYS A 79 6.96 0.50 0.85
N ILE A 80 7.63 1.29 1.69
CA ILE A 80 8.61 0.79 2.66
C ILE A 80 7.94 -0.12 3.67
N PHE A 81 6.76 0.24 4.18
CA PHE A 81 5.98 -0.60 5.09
C PHE A 81 5.58 -1.93 4.44
N GLY A 82 5.06 -1.89 3.20
CA GLY A 82 4.74 -3.09 2.43
C GLY A 82 5.92 -4.02 2.24
N TYR A 83 7.08 -3.45 1.89
CA TYR A 83 8.32 -4.21 1.68
C TYR A 83 8.92 -4.76 2.97
N SER A 84 9.05 -3.92 4.02
CA SER A 84 9.82 -4.28 5.23
C SER A 84 9.02 -5.07 6.26
N PHE A 85 7.69 -4.93 6.27
CA PHE A 85 6.83 -5.61 7.26
C PHE A 85 5.90 -6.62 6.62
N LEU A 86 5.09 -6.23 5.64
CA LEU A 86 4.05 -7.12 5.12
C LEU A 86 4.62 -8.26 4.28
N LEU A 87 5.58 -7.99 3.44
CA LEU A 87 6.15 -9.00 2.55
C LEU A 87 6.82 -10.13 3.35
N PRO A 88 7.72 -9.88 4.34
CA PRO A 88 8.30 -10.95 5.16
C PRO A 88 7.26 -11.75 5.95
N ILE A 89 6.27 -11.09 6.53
CA ILE A 89 5.20 -11.75 7.29
C ILE A 89 4.40 -12.69 6.38
N SER A 90 4.02 -12.22 5.20
CA SER A 90 3.28 -13.02 4.23
C SER A 90 4.07 -14.24 3.77
N ILE A 91 5.35 -14.08 3.47
CA ILE A 91 6.22 -15.20 3.06
C ILE A 91 6.38 -16.20 4.21
N SER A 92 6.66 -15.71 5.42
CA SER A 92 6.81 -16.57 6.62
C SER A 92 5.56 -17.41 6.87
N PHE A 93 4.38 -16.83 6.65
CA PHE A 93 3.12 -17.56 6.77
C PHE A 93 3.02 -18.68 5.73
N PHE A 94 3.26 -18.39 4.45
CA PHE A 94 3.19 -19.41 3.39
C PHE A 94 4.17 -20.54 3.65
N VAL A 95 5.38 -20.26 4.12
CA VAL A 95 6.37 -21.27 4.46
C VAL A 95 5.89 -22.16 5.62
N ARG A 96 5.25 -21.58 6.64
CA ARG A 96 4.73 -22.37 7.79
C ARG A 96 3.55 -23.29 7.45
N LEU A 97 2.87 -23.05 6.32
CA LEU A 97 1.77 -23.92 5.85
C LEU A 97 2.27 -25.19 5.19
N ILE A 98 3.56 -25.28 4.90
CA ILE A 98 4.16 -26.40 4.18
C ILE A 98 4.76 -27.36 5.20
N ASP A 99 4.48 -28.66 5.02
CA ASP A 99 5.08 -29.71 5.82
C ASP A 99 6.59 -29.79 5.58
N ASP A 100 7.36 -30.10 6.62
CA ASP A 100 8.84 -30.20 6.57
C ASP A 100 9.36 -31.17 5.50
N SER A 101 8.51 -32.06 4.99
CA SER A 101 8.81 -33.02 3.95
C SER A 101 8.76 -32.46 2.52
N VAL A 102 8.23 -31.24 2.34
CA VAL A 102 8.01 -30.61 1.03
C VAL A 102 8.98 -29.46 0.81
N ILE A 103 9.65 -29.44 -0.33
CA ILE A 103 10.50 -28.31 -0.74
C ILE A 103 9.59 -27.16 -1.21
N PHE A 104 9.69 -26.01 -0.55
CA PHE A 104 8.98 -24.81 -0.97
C PHE A 104 9.70 -24.15 -2.17
N ALA A 105 9.18 -24.37 -3.34
CA ALA A 105 9.75 -23.85 -4.59
C ALA A 105 8.70 -23.04 -5.39
N PRO A 106 8.35 -21.84 -4.93
CA PRO A 106 7.39 -21.01 -5.65
C PRO A 106 7.94 -20.56 -7.00
N GLU A 107 7.03 -20.35 -7.96
CA GLU A 107 7.40 -19.78 -9.25
C GLU A 107 7.89 -18.34 -9.06
N ARG A 108 9.08 -18.03 -9.62
CA ARG A 108 9.71 -16.71 -9.54
C ARG A 108 8.80 -15.59 -10.03
N LEU A 109 8.07 -15.82 -11.12
CA LEU A 109 7.16 -14.86 -11.71
C LEU A 109 6.05 -14.47 -10.71
N ASN A 110 5.40 -15.45 -10.09
CA ASN A 110 4.31 -15.25 -9.14
C ASN A 110 4.81 -14.53 -7.88
N TYR A 111 6.00 -14.90 -7.39
CA TYR A 111 6.63 -14.23 -6.26
C TYR A 111 6.89 -12.74 -6.52
N ILE A 112 7.47 -12.41 -7.67
CA ILE A 112 7.78 -11.03 -8.07
C ILE A 112 6.49 -10.22 -8.23
N PHE A 113 5.49 -10.79 -8.92
CA PHE A 113 4.20 -10.14 -9.10
C PHE A 113 3.51 -9.85 -7.77
N TYR A 114 3.44 -10.86 -6.88
CA TYR A 114 2.86 -10.72 -5.55
C TYR A 114 3.57 -9.64 -4.71
N SER A 115 4.91 -9.66 -4.71
CA SER A 115 5.70 -8.70 -3.93
C SER A 115 5.46 -7.26 -4.38
N PHE A 116 5.53 -7.00 -5.67
CA PHE A 116 5.30 -5.65 -6.20
C PHE A 116 3.86 -5.20 -6.03
N TRP A 117 2.90 -6.10 -6.26
CA TRP A 117 1.48 -5.80 -6.05
C TRP A 117 1.22 -5.38 -4.62
N LEU A 118 1.72 -6.12 -3.64
CA LEU A 118 1.57 -5.83 -2.22
C LEU A 118 2.20 -4.48 -1.86
N ILE A 119 3.43 -4.19 -2.32
CA ILE A 119 4.12 -2.93 -2.08
C ILE A 119 3.33 -1.75 -2.67
N LEU A 120 2.88 -1.87 -3.91
CA LEU A 120 2.15 -0.81 -4.61
C LEU A 120 0.81 -0.52 -3.94
N VAL A 121 0.05 -1.56 -3.59
CA VAL A 121 -1.24 -1.42 -2.90
C VAL A 121 -1.05 -0.75 -1.55
N CYS A 122 -0.02 -1.12 -0.77
CA CYS A 122 0.30 -0.42 0.48
C CYS A 122 0.59 1.06 0.25
N GLY A 123 1.40 1.40 -0.76
CA GLY A 123 1.66 2.79 -1.12
C GLY A 123 0.39 3.58 -1.43
N LEU A 124 -0.54 2.98 -2.18
CA LEU A 124 -1.83 3.59 -2.53
C LEU A 124 -2.74 3.76 -1.30
N ILE A 125 -2.80 2.77 -0.42
CA ILE A 125 -3.61 2.84 0.80
C ILE A 125 -3.12 3.94 1.75
N TYR A 126 -1.82 4.18 1.80
CA TYR A 126 -1.24 5.28 2.58
C TYR A 126 -1.64 6.67 2.06
N GLN A 127 -2.33 6.77 0.92
CA GLN A 127 -2.94 8.02 0.44
C GLN A 127 -4.27 8.37 1.13
N LEU A 128 -4.87 7.47 1.91
CA LEU A 128 -6.19 7.70 2.56
C LEU A 128 -6.28 9.02 3.35
N PRO A 129 -5.30 9.43 4.17
CA PRO A 129 -5.38 10.70 4.90
C PRO A 129 -5.43 11.91 3.97
N ILE A 130 -4.71 11.84 2.86
CA ILE A 130 -4.60 12.95 1.90
C ILE A 130 -5.85 13.02 1.02
N ILE A 131 -6.36 11.86 0.61
CA ILE A 131 -7.65 11.78 -0.10
C ILE A 131 -8.76 12.36 0.78
N SER A 132 -8.80 12.01 2.07
CA SER A 132 -9.76 12.57 3.03
C SER A 132 -9.65 14.08 3.15
N LEU A 133 -8.42 14.63 3.19
CA LEU A 133 -8.17 16.07 3.20
C LEU A 133 -8.74 16.76 1.96
N ILE A 134 -8.40 16.24 0.78
CA ILE A 134 -8.82 16.83 -0.51
C ILE A 134 -10.34 16.81 -0.61
N LEU A 135 -10.98 15.68 -0.32
CA LEU A 135 -12.44 15.54 -0.39
C LEU A 135 -13.16 16.44 0.63
N THR A 136 -12.55 16.66 1.78
CA THR A 136 -13.07 17.63 2.77
C THR A 136 -12.96 19.06 2.24
N LYS A 137 -11.86 19.43 1.61
CA LYS A 137 -11.66 20.76 1.01
C LYS A 137 -12.58 21.01 -0.19
N LEU A 138 -12.89 19.97 -0.95
CA LEU A 138 -13.89 20.01 -2.03
C LEU A 138 -15.34 20.04 -1.50
N LYS A 139 -15.54 19.97 -0.17
CA LYS A 139 -16.86 19.90 0.49
C LYS A 139 -17.68 18.66 0.08
N ILE A 140 -17.01 17.61 -0.43
CA ILE A 140 -17.63 16.33 -0.79
C ILE A 140 -17.81 15.47 0.47
N LEU A 141 -16.81 15.47 1.36
CA LEU A 141 -16.85 14.76 2.64
C LEU A 141 -16.84 15.75 3.81
N ASN A 142 -17.64 15.47 4.82
CA ASN A 142 -17.65 16.20 6.06
C ASN A 142 -17.01 15.37 7.18
N TYR A 143 -16.39 16.03 8.14
CA TYR A 143 -15.83 15.40 9.35
C TYR A 143 -16.83 14.47 10.04
N GLU A 144 -18.10 14.91 10.21
CA GLU A 144 -19.13 14.11 10.84
C GLU A 144 -19.40 12.81 10.09
N PHE A 145 -19.43 12.86 8.77
CA PHE A 145 -19.60 11.69 7.93
C PHE A 145 -18.44 10.68 8.12
N LEU A 146 -17.20 11.15 8.04
CA LEU A 146 -16.03 10.31 8.30
C LEU A 146 -16.07 9.69 9.70
N LYS A 147 -16.47 10.46 10.71
CA LYS A 147 -16.61 9.98 12.08
C LYS A 147 -17.68 8.89 12.21
N GLN A 148 -18.81 9.03 11.54
CA GLN A 148 -19.88 8.02 11.54
C GLN A 148 -19.47 6.74 10.81
N MET A 149 -18.60 6.85 9.79
CA MET A 149 -18.12 5.71 8.99
C MET A 149 -17.03 4.88 9.68
N ARG A 150 -16.61 5.19 10.92
CA ARG A 150 -15.55 4.46 11.65
C ARG A 150 -15.80 2.95 11.72
N SER A 151 -17.01 2.55 12.09
CA SER A 151 -17.36 1.13 12.22
C SER A 151 -17.26 0.40 10.87
N TYR A 152 -17.70 1.06 9.78
CA TYR A 152 -17.58 0.50 8.44
C TYR A 152 -16.12 0.46 7.98
N ALA A 153 -15.33 1.48 8.31
CA ALA A 153 -13.91 1.51 7.98
C ALA A 153 -13.14 0.34 8.61
N ILE A 154 -13.42 0.01 9.87
CA ILE A 154 -12.80 -1.15 10.54
C ILE A 154 -13.12 -2.44 9.76
N VAL A 155 -14.39 -2.65 9.39
CA VAL A 155 -14.79 -3.85 8.63
C VAL A 155 -14.11 -3.89 7.27
N ILE A 156 -14.10 -2.74 6.55
CA ILE A 156 -13.44 -2.64 5.24
C ILE A 156 -11.93 -2.95 5.36
N PHE A 157 -11.24 -2.42 6.39
CA PHE A 157 -9.81 -2.67 6.57
C PHE A 157 -9.51 -4.11 6.99
N LEU A 158 -10.40 -4.75 7.74
CA LEU A 158 -10.29 -6.18 8.01
C LEU A 158 -10.47 -7.00 6.73
N VAL A 159 -11.46 -6.67 5.90
CA VAL A 159 -11.65 -7.35 4.61
C VAL A 159 -10.46 -7.11 3.68
N LEU A 160 -9.96 -5.88 3.57
CA LEU A 160 -8.75 -5.57 2.81
C LEU A 160 -7.54 -6.33 3.35
N GLY A 161 -7.41 -6.39 4.69
CA GLY A 161 -6.40 -7.20 5.34
C GLY A 161 -6.46 -8.67 4.91
N ALA A 162 -7.65 -9.27 4.92
CA ALA A 162 -7.85 -10.66 4.49
C ALA A 162 -7.54 -10.92 3.01
N ILE A 163 -7.72 -9.92 2.15
CA ILE A 163 -7.41 -10.03 0.72
C ILE A 163 -5.91 -9.86 0.44
N LEU A 164 -5.26 -8.95 1.16
CA LEU A 164 -3.87 -8.57 0.92
C LEU A 164 -2.87 -9.41 1.70
N SER A 165 -3.26 -9.93 2.87
CA SER A 165 -2.45 -10.84 3.66
C SER A 165 -2.94 -12.28 3.54
N PRO A 166 -2.10 -13.25 3.91
CA PRO A 166 -2.56 -14.61 4.09
C PRO A 166 -3.76 -14.70 5.03
N PRO A 167 -4.61 -15.73 4.91
CA PRO A 167 -5.83 -15.87 5.72
C PRO A 167 -5.50 -16.33 7.16
N ASP A 168 -4.69 -15.55 7.87
CA ASP A 168 -4.44 -15.73 9.30
C ASP A 168 -4.84 -14.47 10.08
N PRO A 169 -5.50 -14.62 11.26
CA PRO A 169 -6.01 -13.49 12.03
C PRO A 169 -4.92 -12.50 12.46
N LEU A 170 -3.71 -12.97 12.70
CA LEU A 170 -2.61 -12.14 13.20
C LEU A 170 -2.09 -11.21 12.08
N SER A 171 -1.80 -11.75 10.91
CA SER A 171 -1.36 -10.96 9.75
C SER A 171 -2.44 -9.98 9.29
N GLN A 172 -3.71 -10.42 9.31
CA GLN A 172 -4.86 -9.58 9.00
C GLN A 172 -4.97 -8.37 9.94
N LEU A 173 -4.88 -8.58 11.26
CA LEU A 173 -4.91 -7.51 12.26
C LEU A 173 -3.70 -6.59 12.13
N LEU A 174 -2.51 -7.16 11.92
CA LEU A 174 -1.27 -6.40 11.79
C LEU A 174 -1.31 -5.44 10.58
N LEU A 175 -2.06 -5.79 9.54
CA LEU A 175 -2.32 -4.91 8.40
C LEU A 175 -3.47 -3.93 8.69
N ALA A 176 -4.55 -4.38 9.29
CA ALA A 176 -5.74 -3.56 9.53
C ALA A 176 -5.46 -2.41 10.53
N ILE A 177 -4.61 -2.62 11.55
CA ILE A 177 -4.28 -1.60 12.55
C ILE A 177 -3.63 -0.36 11.94
N PRO A 178 -2.55 -0.44 11.15
CA PRO A 178 -1.99 0.74 10.49
C PRO A 178 -2.98 1.45 9.56
N LEU A 179 -3.82 0.69 8.84
CA LEU A 179 -4.85 1.28 7.98
C LEU A 179 -5.88 2.07 8.79
N TYR A 180 -6.30 1.54 9.93
CA TYR A 180 -7.21 2.25 10.82
C TYR A 180 -6.57 3.52 11.41
N VAL A 181 -5.29 3.45 11.80
CA VAL A 181 -4.54 4.64 12.25
C VAL A 181 -4.48 5.70 11.15
N LEU A 182 -4.22 5.32 9.91
CA LEU A 182 -4.23 6.25 8.77
C LEU A 182 -5.62 6.87 8.54
N TYR A 183 -6.68 6.10 8.73
CA TYR A 183 -8.05 6.61 8.64
C TYR A 183 -8.34 7.64 9.75
N GLU A 184 -7.95 7.36 11.00
CA GLU A 184 -8.08 8.31 12.11
C GLU A 184 -7.26 9.59 11.88
N LEU A 185 -6.06 9.47 11.30
CA LEU A 185 -5.28 10.62 10.84
C LEU A 185 -6.05 11.43 9.79
N GLY A 186 -6.72 10.75 8.85
CA GLY A 186 -7.59 11.40 7.85
C GLY A 186 -8.74 12.16 8.50
N ILE A 187 -9.40 11.58 9.50
CA ILE A 187 -10.45 12.28 10.30
C ILE A 187 -9.89 13.47 11.04
N PHE A 188 -8.74 13.33 11.70
CA PHE A 188 -8.09 14.40 12.44
C PHE A 188 -7.71 15.58 11.53
N ILE A 189 -7.13 15.29 10.37
CA ILE A 189 -6.80 16.29 9.36
C ILE A 189 -8.08 16.98 8.86
N SER A 190 -9.14 16.22 8.56
CA SER A 190 -10.43 16.76 8.15
C SER A 190 -11.05 17.69 9.22
N TYR A 191 -10.87 17.36 10.48
CA TYR A 191 -11.32 18.21 11.60
C TYR A 191 -10.58 19.54 11.66
N ILE A 192 -9.25 19.54 11.52
CA ILE A 192 -8.42 20.76 11.56
C ILE A 192 -8.76 21.69 10.40
N PHE A 193 -8.96 21.13 9.21
CA PHE A 193 -9.20 21.88 7.98
C PHE A 193 -10.69 22.11 7.67
N ARG A 194 -11.57 21.80 8.62
CA ARG A 194 -12.99 22.11 8.55
C ARG A 194 -13.17 23.63 8.48
N GLU A 195 -13.74 24.14 7.39
CA GLU A 195 -14.23 25.51 7.35
C GLU A 195 -15.43 25.63 8.31
N LYS A 196 -15.37 26.60 9.19
CA LYS A 196 -16.51 27.01 10.03
C LYS A 196 -17.59 27.68 9.20
#